data_79158455ee827dee1f8072dfe2322df1
#
_entry.id   79158455ee827dee1f8072dfe2322df1
#
_cell.length_a   1.000
_cell.length_b   1.000
_cell.length_c   1.000
_cell.angle_alpha   90.00
_cell.angle_beta   90.00
_cell.angle_gamma   90.00
#
_symmetry.space_group_name_H-M   'P 1'
#
loop_
_entity.id
_entity.type
_entity.pdbx_description
1 polymer ?
#
loop_
_entity_poly.entity_id
_entity_poly.type
_entity_poly.pdbx_seq_one_letter_code
_entity_poly.pdbx_strand_id
1 'polypeptide(L)'
;IDNLAILFVIGVGVGLSEDNDGTGGLSALVSWLMITSLLNTSVITTIIPSIAANEDAVLAFDKIVNPFIGILAGVIGAVCYNKFKGTKLPDWLSFFSGKRCVAIVSGVVSIIVSAILMVVWPLLFSALIALGEAIIGLDAVGAGIYAFLNRLLIPTGLHHALNNVFWFDTIGIGDLSHFWAGDTSADVTWSLGMYMSGFFPCMMGGVPGAALAMIHTAKSNKKKVAIGLVASAAICSFVCGVTEPFEFAFMFLAPGLYLIYALLYGIFTVITVLLGFRAGFSFSAGATDLLFSAPLPAAQNTWMILPLGIAAFIVFYLVFRFAIVKFNLKTPGREDDDVEAEKAAVLANDDFTQVASIV
;
A
#
# COMPACT_ATOMS: atom_id res chain seq x y z
N ILE A 1 -9.97 4.73 -8.85
CA ILE A 1 -9.72 4.71 -7.40
C ILE A 1 -10.82 3.92 -6.69
N ASP A 2 -12.11 4.16 -6.98
CA ASP A 2 -13.25 3.55 -6.28
C ASP A 2 -13.29 2.01 -6.29
N ASN A 3 -12.70 1.39 -7.30
CA ASN A 3 -12.66 -0.08 -7.44
C ASN A 3 -11.30 -0.69 -7.06
N LEU A 4 -10.39 0.07 -6.48
CA LEU A 4 -9.04 -0.41 -6.14
C LEU A 4 -9.09 -1.58 -5.17
N ALA A 5 -9.99 -1.53 -4.19
CA ALA A 5 -10.17 -2.60 -3.21
C ALA A 5 -10.48 -3.95 -3.86
N ILE A 6 -11.37 -3.99 -4.86
CA ILE A 6 -11.74 -5.23 -5.57
C ILE A 6 -10.55 -5.78 -6.37
N LEU A 7 -9.71 -4.93 -6.94
CA LEU A 7 -8.49 -5.38 -7.64
C LEU A 7 -7.53 -6.06 -6.66
N PHE A 8 -7.36 -5.52 -5.46
CA PHE A 8 -6.58 -6.17 -4.40
C PHE A 8 -7.19 -7.50 -3.96
N VAL A 9 -8.52 -7.56 -3.78
CA VAL A 9 -9.22 -8.80 -3.44
C VAL A 9 -8.87 -9.92 -4.41
N ILE A 10 -9.05 -9.66 -5.70
CA ILE A 10 -8.82 -10.67 -6.75
C ILE A 10 -7.32 -10.97 -6.88
N GLY A 11 -6.48 -9.93 -6.93
CA GLY A 11 -5.03 -10.08 -7.09
C GLY A 11 -4.40 -10.88 -5.96
N VAL A 12 -4.74 -10.57 -4.69
CA VAL A 12 -4.25 -11.31 -3.53
C VAL A 12 -4.82 -12.72 -3.49
N GLY A 13 -6.13 -12.87 -3.79
CA GLY A 13 -6.80 -14.16 -3.82
C GLY A 13 -6.20 -15.14 -4.83
N VAL A 14 -5.86 -14.66 -6.03
CA VAL A 14 -5.18 -15.48 -7.05
C VAL A 14 -3.71 -15.67 -6.71
N GLY A 15 -3.00 -14.59 -6.37
CA GLY A 15 -1.55 -14.58 -6.16
C GLY A 15 -1.08 -15.44 -4.97
N LEU A 16 -1.90 -15.56 -3.91
CA LEU A 16 -1.62 -16.41 -2.75
C LEU A 16 -2.19 -17.84 -2.89
N SER A 17 -2.91 -18.13 -3.96
CA SER A 17 -3.39 -19.49 -4.24
C SER A 17 -2.27 -20.34 -4.83
N GLU A 18 -2.04 -21.55 -4.31
CA GLU A 18 -0.97 -22.46 -4.74
C GLU A 18 -0.95 -22.74 -6.26
N ASP A 19 -2.14 -22.79 -6.88
CA ASP A 19 -2.27 -23.06 -8.32
C ASP A 19 -2.47 -21.80 -9.16
N ASN A 20 -2.42 -20.60 -8.57
CA ASN A 20 -2.79 -19.32 -9.20
C ASN A 20 -4.14 -19.40 -9.94
N ASP A 21 -5.07 -20.13 -9.38
CA ASP A 21 -6.36 -20.46 -9.99
C ASP A 21 -7.38 -19.31 -9.76
N GLY A 22 -8.14 -19.00 -10.78
CA GLY A 22 -9.24 -18.03 -10.69
C GLY A 22 -10.27 -18.36 -9.60
N THR A 23 -10.38 -19.62 -9.16
CA THR A 23 -11.24 -20.01 -8.03
C THR A 23 -10.77 -19.38 -6.72
N GLY A 24 -9.46 -19.19 -6.52
CA GLY A 24 -8.91 -18.45 -5.38
C GLY A 24 -9.39 -17.00 -5.37
N GLY A 25 -9.31 -16.32 -6.53
CA GLY A 25 -9.83 -14.96 -6.71
C GLY A 25 -11.35 -14.87 -6.52
N LEU A 26 -12.10 -15.84 -7.05
CA LEU A 26 -13.57 -15.90 -6.86
C LEU A 26 -13.93 -16.09 -5.38
N SER A 27 -13.21 -16.96 -4.67
CA SER A 27 -13.43 -17.19 -3.23
C SER A 27 -13.09 -15.96 -2.40
N ALA A 28 -12.05 -15.23 -2.80
CA ALA A 28 -11.69 -13.94 -2.21
C ALA A 28 -12.80 -12.90 -2.45
N LEU A 29 -13.36 -12.85 -3.66
CA LEU A 29 -14.47 -11.97 -3.98
C LEU A 29 -15.72 -12.31 -3.17
N VAL A 30 -16.02 -13.59 -2.95
CA VAL A 30 -17.11 -14.02 -2.06
C VAL A 30 -16.86 -13.51 -0.64
N SER A 31 -15.63 -13.65 -0.11
CA SER A 31 -15.26 -13.13 1.20
C SER A 31 -15.45 -11.62 1.29
N TRP A 32 -15.01 -10.88 0.28
CA TRP A 32 -15.18 -9.43 0.19
C TRP A 32 -16.65 -9.01 0.22
N LEU A 33 -17.46 -9.61 -0.63
CA LEU A 33 -18.89 -9.30 -0.69
C LEU A 33 -19.61 -9.63 0.63
N MET A 34 -19.25 -10.76 1.27
CA MET A 34 -19.81 -11.13 2.57
C MET A 34 -19.44 -10.09 3.64
N ILE A 35 -18.15 -9.74 3.78
CA ILE A 35 -17.67 -8.79 4.79
C ILE A 35 -18.29 -7.41 4.58
N THR A 36 -18.22 -6.86 3.37
CA THR A 36 -18.73 -5.52 3.08
C THR A 36 -20.25 -5.42 3.14
N SER A 37 -20.98 -6.49 2.84
CA SER A 37 -22.44 -6.52 2.97
C SER A 37 -22.88 -6.64 4.42
N LEU A 38 -22.25 -7.52 5.21
CA LEU A 38 -22.61 -7.73 6.61
C LEU A 38 -22.21 -6.54 7.49
N LEU A 39 -21.09 -5.89 7.19
CA LEU A 39 -20.58 -4.74 7.94
C LEU A 39 -20.95 -3.39 7.32
N ASN A 40 -21.89 -3.37 6.37
CA ASN A 40 -22.45 -2.12 5.89
C ASN A 40 -23.20 -1.42 7.02
N THR A 41 -23.09 -0.09 7.11
CA THR A 41 -23.68 0.73 8.17
C THR A 41 -25.18 0.47 8.35
N SER A 42 -25.94 0.34 7.27
CA SER A 42 -27.39 0.08 7.34
C SER A 42 -27.72 -1.30 7.96
N VAL A 43 -26.91 -2.30 7.68
CA VAL A 43 -27.08 -3.66 8.22
C VAL A 43 -26.66 -3.70 9.70
N ILE A 44 -25.48 -3.15 10.00
CA ILE A 44 -24.90 -3.16 11.36
C ILE A 44 -25.79 -2.39 12.35
N THR A 45 -26.30 -1.23 11.98
CA THR A 45 -27.20 -0.44 12.84
C THR A 45 -28.55 -1.10 13.07
N THR A 46 -28.98 -1.95 12.12
CA THR A 46 -30.19 -2.77 12.29
C THR A 46 -29.94 -3.94 13.24
N ILE A 47 -28.79 -4.61 13.14
CA ILE A 47 -28.43 -5.75 14.02
C ILE A 47 -28.09 -5.28 15.42
N ILE A 48 -27.36 -4.18 15.54
CA ILE A 48 -26.91 -3.60 16.81
C ILE A 48 -27.29 -2.11 16.86
N PRO A 49 -28.52 -1.78 17.29
CA PRO A 49 -29.00 -0.39 17.32
C PRO A 49 -28.15 0.56 18.15
N SER A 50 -27.38 0.05 19.14
CA SER A 50 -26.48 0.87 19.95
C SER A 50 -25.33 1.48 19.16
N ILE A 51 -24.96 0.90 18.02
CA ILE A 51 -23.93 1.46 17.13
C ILE A 51 -24.42 2.75 16.47
N ALA A 52 -25.71 2.85 16.17
CA ALA A 52 -26.29 4.07 15.59
C ALA A 52 -26.17 5.30 16.51
N ALA A 53 -25.97 5.11 17.82
CA ALA A 53 -25.74 6.17 18.78
C ALA A 53 -24.25 6.59 18.91
N ASN A 54 -23.35 5.88 18.24
CA ASN A 54 -21.90 6.15 18.28
C ASN A 54 -21.44 6.61 16.88
N GLU A 55 -21.26 7.91 16.70
CA GLU A 55 -20.88 8.52 15.42
C GLU A 55 -19.56 7.97 14.87
N ASP A 56 -18.56 7.75 15.72
CA ASP A 56 -17.24 7.20 15.31
C ASP A 56 -17.38 5.77 14.79
N ALA A 57 -18.23 4.95 15.43
CA ALA A 57 -18.47 3.59 14.97
C ALA A 57 -19.25 3.56 13.64
N VAL A 58 -20.23 4.46 13.48
CA VAL A 58 -20.96 4.63 12.19
C VAL A 58 -19.99 5.02 11.10
N LEU A 59 -19.13 6.02 11.34
CA LEU A 59 -18.11 6.45 10.40
C LEU A 59 -17.13 5.31 10.03
N ALA A 60 -16.72 4.50 11.01
CA ALA A 60 -15.86 3.34 10.75
C ALA A 60 -16.50 2.35 9.78
N PHE A 61 -17.80 2.05 9.94
CA PHE A 61 -18.50 1.13 9.04
C PHE A 61 -18.83 1.73 7.68
N ASP A 62 -19.01 3.04 7.57
CA ASP A 62 -19.12 3.73 6.27
C ASP A 62 -17.83 3.60 5.43
N LYS A 63 -16.68 3.46 6.08
CA LYS A 63 -15.36 3.27 5.43
C LYS A 63 -14.91 1.80 5.38
N ILE A 64 -15.84 0.83 5.50
CA ILE A 64 -15.49 -0.61 5.45
C ILE A 64 -15.02 -1.04 4.04
N VAL A 65 -15.45 -0.35 2.99
CA VAL A 65 -15.05 -0.59 1.61
C VAL A 65 -13.69 0.09 1.37
N ASN A 66 -12.61 -0.61 1.70
CA ASN A 66 -11.25 -0.08 1.58
C ASN A 66 -10.25 -1.19 1.20
N PRO A 67 -9.06 -0.85 0.67
CA PRO A 67 -8.06 -1.84 0.25
C PRO A 67 -7.56 -2.77 1.36
N PHE A 68 -7.51 -2.33 2.61
CA PHE A 68 -7.12 -3.19 3.74
C PHE A 68 -8.08 -4.37 3.90
N ILE A 69 -9.39 -4.10 3.93
CA ILE A 69 -10.42 -5.16 3.95
C ILE A 69 -10.36 -6.00 2.67
N GLY A 70 -10.00 -5.39 1.54
CA GLY A 70 -9.77 -6.09 0.27
C GLY A 70 -8.64 -7.11 0.37
N ILE A 71 -7.50 -6.73 0.93
CA ILE A 71 -6.36 -7.63 1.16
C ILE A 71 -6.76 -8.76 2.13
N LEU A 72 -7.44 -8.43 3.24
CA LEU A 72 -7.91 -9.41 4.21
C LEU A 72 -8.84 -10.46 3.55
N ALA A 73 -9.80 -10.01 2.75
CA ALA A 73 -10.69 -10.89 1.99
C ALA A 73 -9.92 -11.77 0.99
N GLY A 74 -8.92 -11.19 0.32
CA GLY A 74 -8.00 -11.91 -0.56
C GLY A 74 -7.27 -13.04 0.14
N VAL A 75 -6.71 -12.76 1.32
CA VAL A 75 -6.03 -13.77 2.16
C VAL A 75 -7.00 -14.86 2.59
N ILE A 76 -8.20 -14.51 3.04
CA ILE A 76 -9.23 -15.50 3.44
C ILE A 76 -9.54 -16.43 2.26
N GLY A 77 -9.80 -15.87 1.08
CA GLY A 77 -10.11 -16.65 -0.12
C GLY A 77 -8.98 -17.61 -0.50
N ALA A 78 -7.74 -17.13 -0.52
CA ALA A 78 -6.56 -17.93 -0.85
C ALA A 78 -6.31 -19.04 0.18
N VAL A 79 -6.36 -18.74 1.49
CA VAL A 79 -6.20 -19.72 2.56
C VAL A 79 -7.29 -20.81 2.48
N CYS A 80 -8.53 -20.40 2.26
CA CYS A 80 -9.63 -21.36 2.08
C CYS A 80 -9.41 -22.21 0.82
N TYR A 81 -8.96 -21.62 -0.28
CA TYR A 81 -8.64 -22.33 -1.50
C TYR A 81 -7.55 -23.39 -1.26
N ASN A 82 -6.40 -22.98 -0.76
CA ASN A 82 -5.26 -23.88 -0.54
C ASN A 82 -5.63 -25.05 0.38
N LYS A 83 -6.46 -24.82 1.40
CA LYS A 83 -6.85 -25.83 2.38
C LYS A 83 -7.98 -26.75 1.90
N PHE A 84 -8.94 -26.25 1.12
CA PHE A 84 -10.18 -26.97 0.84
C PHE A 84 -10.39 -27.36 -0.63
N LYS A 85 -9.49 -26.97 -1.56
CA LYS A 85 -9.60 -27.31 -3.01
C LYS A 85 -9.69 -28.80 -3.32
N GLY A 86 -9.19 -29.67 -2.42
CA GLY A 86 -9.23 -31.12 -2.56
C GLY A 86 -10.29 -31.83 -1.69
N THR A 87 -11.17 -31.09 -1.03
CA THR A 87 -12.17 -31.68 -0.11
C THR A 87 -13.16 -32.55 -0.84
N LYS A 88 -13.29 -33.81 -0.39
CA LYS A 88 -14.29 -34.77 -0.87
C LYS A 88 -15.46 -34.74 0.10
N LEU A 89 -16.64 -34.45 -0.39
CA LEU A 89 -17.89 -34.51 0.35
C LEU A 89 -18.60 -35.84 0.11
N PRO A 90 -19.53 -36.24 1.00
CA PRO A 90 -20.37 -37.45 0.81
C PRO A 90 -21.12 -37.40 -0.53
N ASP A 91 -21.51 -38.58 -1.06
CA ASP A 91 -22.08 -38.72 -2.41
C ASP A 91 -23.28 -37.79 -2.69
N TRP A 92 -24.14 -37.58 -1.69
CA TRP A 92 -25.31 -36.68 -1.80
C TRP A 92 -24.96 -35.19 -1.87
N LEU A 93 -23.72 -34.82 -1.51
CA LEU A 93 -23.14 -33.47 -1.64
C LEU A 93 -21.99 -33.42 -2.64
N SER A 94 -21.73 -34.50 -3.39
CA SER A 94 -20.58 -34.63 -4.28
C SER A 94 -20.47 -33.49 -5.31
N PHE A 95 -21.60 -32.92 -5.72
CA PHE A 95 -21.63 -31.74 -6.60
C PHE A 95 -20.83 -30.55 -6.05
N PHE A 96 -20.79 -30.37 -4.73
CA PHE A 96 -20.05 -29.28 -4.08
C PHE A 96 -18.62 -29.68 -3.69
N SER A 97 -18.15 -30.86 -4.07
CA SER A 97 -16.77 -31.32 -3.76
C SER A 97 -15.71 -30.53 -4.53
N GLY A 98 -14.49 -30.58 -4.03
CA GLY A 98 -13.32 -29.96 -4.64
C GLY A 98 -13.39 -28.44 -4.62
N LYS A 99 -12.97 -27.79 -5.71
CA LYS A 99 -12.91 -26.34 -5.85
C LYS A 99 -14.23 -25.61 -5.60
N ARG A 100 -15.36 -26.28 -5.83
CA ARG A 100 -16.71 -25.71 -5.60
C ARG A 100 -17.01 -25.51 -4.10
N CYS A 101 -16.42 -26.35 -3.24
CA CYS A 101 -16.56 -26.22 -1.79
C CYS A 101 -15.90 -24.93 -1.26
N VAL A 102 -14.85 -24.48 -1.91
CA VAL A 102 -14.01 -23.38 -1.42
C VAL A 102 -14.82 -22.09 -1.22
N ALA A 103 -15.63 -21.69 -2.18
CA ALA A 103 -16.44 -20.48 -2.07
C ALA A 103 -17.44 -20.54 -0.89
N ILE A 104 -18.02 -21.73 -0.64
CA ILE A 104 -18.95 -21.95 0.48
C ILE A 104 -18.21 -21.80 1.81
N VAL A 105 -17.05 -22.46 1.94
CA VAL A 105 -16.21 -22.37 3.14
C VAL A 105 -15.73 -20.95 3.37
N SER A 106 -15.29 -20.25 2.31
CA SER A 106 -14.89 -18.85 2.39
C SER A 106 -16.02 -17.95 2.88
N GLY A 107 -17.26 -18.19 2.43
CA GLY A 107 -18.45 -17.48 2.92
C GLY A 107 -18.66 -17.71 4.44
N VAL A 108 -18.60 -18.96 4.89
CA VAL A 108 -18.73 -19.27 6.33
C VAL A 108 -17.63 -18.65 7.17
N VAL A 109 -16.37 -18.75 6.73
CA VAL A 109 -15.22 -18.11 7.40
C VAL A 109 -15.42 -16.59 7.44
N SER A 110 -15.92 -16.00 6.37
CA SER A 110 -16.17 -14.55 6.30
C SER A 110 -17.25 -14.07 7.26
N ILE A 111 -18.26 -14.90 7.57
CA ILE A 111 -19.24 -14.57 8.61
C ILE A 111 -18.55 -14.48 9.97
N ILE A 112 -17.68 -15.46 10.29
CA ILE A 112 -16.93 -15.46 11.56
C ILE A 112 -15.99 -14.25 11.64
N VAL A 113 -15.27 -13.97 10.55
CA VAL A 113 -14.38 -12.80 10.46
C VAL A 113 -15.17 -11.50 10.58
N SER A 114 -16.34 -11.41 9.97
CA SER A 114 -17.22 -10.23 10.10
C SER A 114 -17.66 -10.01 11.55
N ALA A 115 -17.98 -11.08 12.28
CA ALA A 115 -18.31 -10.96 13.70
C ALA A 115 -17.12 -10.45 14.55
N ILE A 116 -15.90 -10.82 14.21
CA ILE A 116 -14.68 -10.31 14.86
C ILE A 116 -14.47 -8.84 14.45
N LEU A 117 -14.57 -8.51 13.16
CA LEU A 117 -14.39 -7.16 12.64
C LEU A 117 -15.44 -6.19 13.17
N MET A 118 -16.64 -6.66 13.51
CA MET A 118 -17.68 -5.84 14.13
C MET A 118 -17.19 -5.14 15.41
N VAL A 119 -16.29 -5.77 16.15
CA VAL A 119 -15.68 -5.22 17.38
C VAL A 119 -14.32 -4.58 17.10
N VAL A 120 -13.50 -5.25 16.31
CA VAL A 120 -12.11 -4.84 16.10
C VAL A 120 -11.99 -3.64 15.15
N TRP A 121 -12.85 -3.58 14.13
CA TRP A 121 -12.76 -2.52 13.10
C TRP A 121 -13.01 -1.11 13.65
N PRO A 122 -14.09 -0.83 14.41
CA PRO A 122 -14.29 0.50 15.01
C PRO A 122 -13.13 0.89 15.94
N LEU A 123 -12.59 -0.06 16.72
CA LEU A 123 -11.47 0.21 17.61
C LEU A 123 -10.20 0.59 16.85
N LEU A 124 -9.88 -0.17 15.79
CA LEU A 124 -8.75 0.12 14.92
C LEU A 124 -8.91 1.48 14.24
N PHE A 125 -10.11 1.76 13.75
CA PHE A 125 -10.44 2.97 13.03
C PHE A 125 -10.37 4.21 13.97
N SER A 126 -10.91 4.12 15.18
CA SER A 126 -10.79 5.19 16.20
C SER A 126 -9.33 5.45 16.59
N ALA A 127 -8.50 4.41 16.68
CA ALA A 127 -7.07 4.58 16.93
C ALA A 127 -6.36 5.32 15.78
N LEU A 128 -6.75 5.07 14.52
CA LEU A 128 -6.24 5.79 13.36
C LEU A 128 -6.69 7.25 13.35
N ILE A 129 -7.94 7.54 13.72
CA ILE A 129 -8.45 8.91 13.87
C ILE A 129 -7.64 9.65 14.95
N ALA A 130 -7.53 9.09 16.15
CA ALA A 130 -6.78 9.69 17.25
C ALA A 130 -5.31 9.96 16.88
N LEU A 131 -4.68 9.05 16.13
CA LEU A 131 -3.35 9.24 15.58
C LEU A 131 -3.32 10.41 14.58
N GLY A 132 -4.33 10.50 13.71
CA GLY A 132 -4.47 11.58 12.73
C GLY A 132 -4.59 12.94 13.42
N GLU A 133 -5.50 13.07 14.40
CA GLU A 133 -5.69 14.29 15.18
C GLU A 133 -4.42 14.73 15.91
N ALA A 134 -3.71 13.78 16.53
CA ALA A 134 -2.44 14.06 17.21
C ALA A 134 -1.34 14.57 16.23
N ILE A 135 -1.37 14.10 14.98
CA ILE A 135 -0.40 14.50 13.95
C ILE A 135 -0.70 15.90 13.38
N ILE A 136 -1.99 16.24 13.19
CA ILE A 136 -2.40 17.53 12.61
C ILE A 136 -1.82 18.71 13.38
N GLY A 137 -1.82 18.65 14.71
CA GLY A 137 -1.31 19.72 15.57
C GLY A 137 0.21 19.94 15.50
N LEU A 138 0.95 19.11 14.75
CA LEU A 138 2.42 19.16 14.66
C LEU A 138 2.93 19.80 13.35
N ASP A 139 2.06 20.36 12.51
CA ASP A 139 2.40 21.02 11.25
C ASP A 139 3.36 20.19 10.36
N ALA A 140 4.48 20.79 9.97
CA ALA A 140 5.50 20.13 9.12
C ALA A 140 6.05 18.83 9.70
N VAL A 141 6.23 18.79 11.03
CA VAL A 141 6.71 17.58 11.71
C VAL A 141 5.64 16.48 11.63
N GLY A 142 4.38 16.86 11.79
CA GLY A 142 3.23 15.96 11.63
C GLY A 142 3.17 15.36 10.22
N ALA A 143 3.33 16.17 9.19
CA ALA A 143 3.40 15.67 7.81
C ALA A 143 4.57 14.68 7.61
N GLY A 144 5.72 14.94 8.24
CA GLY A 144 6.85 14.02 8.21
C GLY A 144 6.59 12.69 8.93
N ILE A 145 5.96 12.74 10.11
CA ILE A 145 5.55 11.54 10.86
C ILE A 145 4.55 10.72 10.02
N TYR A 146 3.57 11.39 9.43
CA TYR A 146 2.62 10.75 8.52
C TYR A 146 3.33 10.05 7.37
N ALA A 147 4.24 10.74 6.64
CA ALA A 147 4.97 10.16 5.52
C ALA A 147 5.85 8.96 5.94
N PHE A 148 6.51 9.05 7.10
CA PHE A 148 7.27 7.95 7.68
C PHE A 148 6.39 6.74 7.97
N LEU A 149 5.27 6.92 8.69
CA LEU A 149 4.34 5.85 9.04
C LEU A 149 3.67 5.27 7.79
N ASN A 150 3.33 6.12 6.82
CA ASN A 150 2.78 5.68 5.55
C ASN A 150 3.71 4.65 4.87
N ARG A 151 5.00 4.97 4.75
CA ARG A 151 5.99 4.02 4.18
C ARG A 151 6.15 2.78 5.05
N LEU A 152 6.25 2.93 6.36
CA LEU A 152 6.43 1.81 7.29
C LEU A 152 5.26 0.81 7.25
N LEU A 153 4.06 1.27 6.95
CA LEU A 153 2.85 0.45 6.91
C LEU A 153 2.57 -0.21 5.55
N ILE A 154 3.35 0.08 4.50
CA ILE A 154 3.16 -0.55 3.18
C ILE A 154 3.19 -2.08 3.25
N PRO A 155 4.12 -2.75 3.96
CA PRO A 155 4.16 -4.21 4.03
C PRO A 155 2.85 -4.85 4.55
N THR A 156 2.11 -4.11 5.36
CA THR A 156 0.85 -4.58 5.97
C THR A 156 -0.40 -4.14 5.19
N GLY A 157 -0.26 -3.24 4.21
CA GLY A 157 -1.38 -2.60 3.51
C GLY A 157 -2.14 -1.55 4.35
N LEU A 158 -1.78 -1.36 5.63
CA LEU A 158 -2.44 -0.40 6.52
C LEU A 158 -2.20 1.07 6.14
N HIS A 159 -1.19 1.36 5.30
CA HIS A 159 -0.97 2.69 4.76
C HIS A 159 -2.19 3.24 4.02
N HIS A 160 -3.00 2.40 3.37
CA HIS A 160 -4.27 2.83 2.75
C HIS A 160 -5.30 3.31 3.78
N ALA A 161 -5.36 2.67 4.95
CA ALA A 161 -6.24 3.13 6.03
C ALA A 161 -5.76 4.49 6.57
N LEU A 162 -4.45 4.67 6.71
CA LEU A 162 -3.85 5.95 7.10
C LEU A 162 -4.08 7.04 6.04
N ASN A 163 -4.00 6.71 4.75
CA ASN A 163 -4.31 7.64 3.66
C ASN A 163 -5.77 8.12 3.70
N ASN A 164 -6.70 7.26 4.08
CA ASN A 164 -8.10 7.66 4.24
C ASN A 164 -8.26 8.77 5.28
N VAL A 165 -7.43 8.79 6.32
CA VAL A 165 -7.47 9.82 7.35
C VAL A 165 -7.01 11.18 6.82
N PHE A 166 -5.90 11.22 6.05
CA PHE A 166 -5.28 12.48 5.64
C PHE A 166 -5.68 12.99 4.25
N TRP A 167 -5.90 12.08 3.30
CA TRP A 167 -6.19 12.47 1.90
C TRP A 167 -7.68 12.47 1.59
N PHE A 168 -8.44 11.55 2.18
CA PHE A 168 -9.87 11.41 1.97
C PHE A 168 -10.59 11.79 3.25
N ASP A 169 -11.50 12.68 3.19
CA ASP A 169 -12.26 13.37 4.22
C ASP A 169 -12.85 12.48 5.37
N THR A 170 -12.01 11.67 6.01
CA THR A 170 -12.45 10.78 7.09
C THR A 170 -12.59 11.50 8.42
N ILE A 171 -11.74 12.51 8.68
CA ILE A 171 -11.72 13.31 9.93
C ILE A 171 -11.80 14.81 9.60
N GLY A 172 -12.38 15.17 8.47
CA GLY A 172 -12.51 16.55 8.03
C GLY A 172 -11.23 17.19 7.48
N ILE A 173 -10.16 16.40 7.18
CA ILE A 173 -8.96 16.94 6.53
C ILE A 173 -9.13 16.98 5.01
N GLY A 174 -9.38 15.85 4.37
CA GLY A 174 -9.60 15.77 2.92
C GLY A 174 -8.59 16.51 2.06
N ASP A 175 -7.29 16.50 2.43
CA ASP A 175 -6.26 17.35 1.82
C ASP A 175 -6.22 17.22 0.29
N LEU A 176 -6.45 16.01 -0.24
CA LEU A 176 -6.52 15.77 -1.67
C LEU A 176 -7.72 16.51 -2.30
N SER A 177 -8.90 16.37 -1.72
CA SER A 177 -10.14 16.94 -2.27
C SER A 177 -10.10 18.47 -2.24
N HIS A 178 -9.68 19.05 -1.11
CA HIS A 178 -9.56 20.50 -0.91
C HIS A 178 -8.46 21.10 -1.81
N PHE A 179 -7.33 20.40 -1.98
CA PHE A 179 -6.26 20.85 -2.86
C PHE A 179 -6.71 20.96 -4.31
N TRP A 180 -7.39 19.93 -4.84
CA TRP A 180 -7.87 19.92 -6.21
C TRP A 180 -9.06 20.86 -6.44
N ALA A 181 -9.89 21.07 -5.43
CA ALA A 181 -10.95 22.08 -5.48
C ALA A 181 -10.41 23.51 -5.41
N GLY A 182 -9.15 23.70 -4.98
CA GLY A 182 -8.57 25.00 -4.70
C GLY A 182 -9.29 25.73 -3.58
N ASP A 183 -9.78 24.95 -2.58
CA ASP A 183 -10.58 25.47 -1.49
C ASP A 183 -9.69 26.27 -0.54
N THR A 184 -10.02 27.56 -0.41
CA THR A 184 -9.35 28.49 0.51
C THR A 184 -10.28 28.95 1.63
N SER A 185 -11.31 28.14 1.93
CA SER A 185 -12.30 28.50 2.96
C SER A 185 -11.66 28.61 4.35
N ALA A 186 -12.31 29.38 5.22
CA ALA A 186 -11.86 29.57 6.60
C ALA A 186 -11.88 28.29 7.45
N ASP A 187 -12.54 27.24 6.96
CA ASP A 187 -12.64 25.95 7.63
C ASP A 187 -11.38 25.09 7.47
N VAL A 188 -10.51 25.44 6.50
CA VAL A 188 -9.22 24.75 6.29
C VAL A 188 -8.16 25.39 7.21
N THR A 189 -7.80 24.73 8.27
CA THR A 189 -6.83 25.21 9.27
C THR A 189 -5.38 24.80 9.00
N TRP A 190 -5.15 23.97 7.98
CA TRP A 190 -3.81 23.50 7.55
C TRP A 190 -3.45 24.06 6.17
N SER A 191 -2.16 23.98 5.83
CA SER A 191 -1.71 24.36 4.50
C SER A 191 -2.01 23.25 3.49
N LEU A 192 -2.88 23.52 2.52
CA LEU A 192 -3.30 22.56 1.49
C LEU A 192 -2.11 21.92 0.79
N GLY A 193 -2.16 20.62 0.61
CA GLY A 193 -1.11 19.81 -0.02
C GLY A 193 0.04 19.42 0.91
N MET A 194 0.03 19.83 2.19
CA MET A 194 1.14 19.51 3.11
C MET A 194 1.33 18.01 3.33
N TYR A 195 0.26 17.22 3.27
CA TYR A 195 0.31 15.76 3.41
C TYR A 195 0.59 15.01 2.10
N MET A 196 0.74 15.74 0.98
CA MET A 196 1.02 15.18 -0.34
C MET A 196 2.39 15.59 -0.88
N SER A 197 2.78 16.85 -0.68
CA SER A 197 3.91 17.49 -1.38
C SER A 197 5.24 16.80 -1.13
N GLY A 198 5.48 16.28 0.07
CA GLY A 198 6.74 15.64 0.45
C GLY A 198 7.01 14.30 -0.23
N PHE A 199 5.99 13.67 -0.78
CA PHE A 199 6.15 12.43 -1.52
C PHE A 199 6.81 12.63 -2.89
N PHE A 200 6.59 13.77 -3.55
CA PHE A 200 7.13 14.06 -4.89
C PHE A 200 8.67 14.01 -4.96
N PRO A 201 9.43 14.74 -4.12
CA PRO A 201 10.89 14.67 -4.20
C PRO A 201 11.42 13.27 -3.89
N CYS A 202 10.72 12.51 -3.02
CA CYS A 202 11.11 11.15 -2.69
C CYS A 202 10.82 10.16 -3.81
N MET A 203 9.62 10.19 -4.39
CA MET A 203 9.22 9.26 -5.46
C MET A 203 9.92 9.56 -6.79
N MET A 204 10.07 10.84 -7.12
CA MET A 204 10.70 11.27 -8.38
C MET A 204 12.23 11.31 -8.29
N GLY A 205 12.80 11.56 -7.12
CA GLY A 205 14.25 11.65 -6.93
C GLY A 205 14.81 10.53 -6.05
N GLY A 206 14.27 10.37 -4.84
CA GLY A 206 14.77 9.42 -3.85
C GLY A 206 14.77 7.97 -4.34
N VAL A 207 13.65 7.50 -4.90
CA VAL A 207 13.53 6.12 -5.44
C VAL A 207 14.52 5.86 -6.57
N PRO A 208 14.64 6.70 -7.61
CA PRO A 208 15.69 6.54 -8.63
C PRO A 208 17.11 6.56 -8.07
N GLY A 209 17.38 7.40 -7.04
CA GLY A 209 18.66 7.42 -6.36
C GLY A 209 18.97 6.11 -5.62
N ALA A 210 18.02 5.61 -4.86
CA ALA A 210 18.12 4.33 -4.16
C ALA A 210 18.27 3.15 -5.14
N ALA A 211 17.52 3.17 -6.24
CA ALA A 211 17.60 2.18 -7.30
C ALA A 211 19.01 2.15 -7.94
N LEU A 212 19.57 3.31 -8.25
CA LEU A 212 20.93 3.41 -8.78
C LEU A 212 21.98 2.88 -7.79
N ALA A 213 21.80 3.14 -6.49
CA ALA A 213 22.68 2.60 -5.45
C ALA A 213 22.65 1.06 -5.42
N MET A 214 21.47 0.45 -5.53
CA MET A 214 21.33 -1.01 -5.61
C MET A 214 22.00 -1.58 -6.86
N ILE A 215 21.79 -0.95 -8.02
CA ILE A 215 22.40 -1.36 -9.30
C ILE A 215 23.94 -1.28 -9.22
N HIS A 216 24.47 -0.20 -8.63
CA HIS A 216 25.93 -0.03 -8.53
C HIS A 216 26.57 -0.99 -7.53
N THR A 217 25.83 -1.45 -6.53
CA THR A 217 26.32 -2.41 -5.53
C THR A 217 26.04 -3.86 -5.87
N ALA A 218 25.26 -4.14 -6.91
CA ALA A 218 24.95 -5.49 -7.38
C ALA A 218 26.22 -6.24 -7.84
N LYS A 219 26.26 -7.56 -7.60
CA LYS A 219 27.33 -8.45 -8.11
C LYS A 219 27.35 -8.43 -9.63
N SER A 220 28.53 -8.53 -10.24
CA SER A 220 28.71 -8.35 -11.69
C SER A 220 27.90 -9.35 -12.53
N ASN A 221 27.76 -10.59 -12.09
CA ASN A 221 26.98 -11.65 -12.75
C ASN A 221 25.47 -11.41 -12.68
N LYS A 222 24.97 -10.73 -11.62
CA LYS A 222 23.55 -10.47 -11.36
C LYS A 222 23.07 -9.07 -11.77
N LYS A 223 24.00 -8.23 -12.20
CA LYS A 223 23.73 -6.81 -12.46
C LYS A 223 22.67 -6.57 -13.51
N LYS A 224 22.60 -7.40 -14.56
CA LYS A 224 21.58 -7.28 -15.63
C LYS A 224 20.16 -7.50 -15.08
N VAL A 225 19.98 -8.50 -14.23
CA VAL A 225 18.68 -8.80 -13.59
C VAL A 225 18.29 -7.67 -12.63
N ALA A 226 19.23 -7.22 -11.80
CA ALA A 226 19.00 -6.08 -10.91
C ALA A 226 18.60 -4.81 -11.68
N ILE A 227 19.25 -4.51 -12.83
CA ILE A 227 18.87 -3.37 -13.68
C ILE A 227 17.43 -3.54 -14.17
N GLY A 228 17.07 -4.71 -14.72
CA GLY A 228 15.73 -4.95 -15.24
C GLY A 228 14.64 -4.71 -14.20
N LEU A 229 14.82 -5.28 -13.00
CA LEU A 229 13.86 -5.18 -11.91
C LEU A 229 13.79 -3.75 -11.32
N VAL A 230 14.93 -3.22 -10.89
CA VAL A 230 14.97 -2.01 -10.07
C VAL A 230 14.84 -0.74 -10.90
N ALA A 231 15.38 -0.72 -12.15
CA ALA A 231 15.27 0.45 -13.02
C ALA A 231 13.83 0.63 -13.54
N SER A 232 13.15 -0.47 -13.91
CA SER A 232 11.74 -0.38 -14.35
C SER A 232 10.84 0.13 -13.22
N ALA A 233 11.05 -0.37 -11.99
CA ALA A 233 10.33 0.09 -10.82
C ALA A 233 10.61 1.58 -10.50
N ALA A 234 11.88 2.03 -10.67
CA ALA A 234 12.24 3.44 -10.49
C ALA A 234 11.62 4.35 -11.55
N ILE A 235 11.52 3.91 -12.80
CA ILE A 235 10.82 4.67 -13.87
C ILE A 235 9.33 4.75 -13.54
N CYS A 236 8.71 3.66 -13.08
CA CYS A 236 7.32 3.64 -12.66
C CYS A 236 7.07 4.63 -11.52
N SER A 237 7.94 4.64 -10.50
CA SER A 237 7.89 5.62 -9.41
C SER A 237 8.04 7.05 -9.91
N PHE A 238 9.01 7.33 -10.80
CA PHE A 238 9.23 8.67 -11.33
C PHE A 238 8.04 9.20 -12.13
N VAL A 239 7.47 8.39 -13.02
CA VAL A 239 6.41 8.81 -13.92
C VAL A 239 5.06 8.84 -13.23
N CYS A 240 4.68 7.74 -12.58
CA CYS A 240 3.34 7.53 -12.02
C CYS A 240 3.27 7.64 -10.50
N GLY A 241 4.41 7.70 -9.80
CA GLY A 241 4.45 7.68 -8.34
C GLY A 241 4.16 6.32 -7.71
N VAL A 242 4.18 5.22 -8.47
CA VAL A 242 3.95 3.86 -7.95
C VAL A 242 5.28 3.30 -7.46
N THR A 243 5.41 3.13 -6.14
CA THR A 243 6.66 2.73 -5.49
C THR A 243 6.69 1.27 -5.03
N GLU A 244 5.54 0.62 -4.95
CA GLU A 244 5.41 -0.74 -4.45
C GLU A 244 6.31 -1.76 -5.17
N PRO A 245 6.45 -1.75 -6.51
CA PRO A 245 7.35 -2.68 -7.18
C PRO A 245 8.82 -2.51 -6.75
N PHE A 246 9.23 -1.27 -6.43
CA PHE A 246 10.56 -0.98 -5.91
C PHE A 246 10.69 -1.42 -4.45
N GLU A 247 9.71 -1.11 -3.62
CA GLU A 247 9.72 -1.38 -2.18
C GLU A 247 9.69 -2.89 -1.90
N PHE A 248 8.79 -3.62 -2.55
CA PHE A 248 8.71 -5.08 -2.43
C PHE A 248 9.99 -5.80 -2.88
N ALA A 249 10.74 -5.22 -3.82
CA ALA A 249 11.98 -5.81 -4.28
C ALA A 249 13.06 -5.91 -3.19
N PHE A 250 13.03 -5.07 -2.15
CA PHE A 250 14.10 -5.06 -1.14
C PHE A 250 13.64 -5.08 0.32
N MET A 251 12.38 -4.73 0.63
CA MET A 251 11.96 -4.52 2.01
C MET A 251 12.05 -5.80 2.86
N PHE A 252 11.77 -6.96 2.27
CA PHE A 252 11.88 -8.25 2.96
C PHE A 252 13.32 -8.77 3.02
N LEU A 253 14.14 -8.41 2.04
CA LEU A 253 15.56 -8.80 1.99
C LEU A 253 16.41 -7.98 2.96
N ALA A 254 16.07 -6.70 3.15
CA ALA A 254 16.81 -5.75 3.94
C ALA A 254 15.90 -4.83 4.75
N PRO A 255 15.16 -5.32 5.77
CA PRO A 255 14.17 -4.52 6.52
C PRO A 255 14.79 -3.31 7.22
N GLY A 256 16.04 -3.38 7.65
CA GLY A 256 16.76 -2.23 8.20
C GLY A 256 16.99 -1.12 7.18
N LEU A 257 17.23 -1.47 5.91
CA LEU A 257 17.35 -0.50 4.82
C LEU A 257 15.97 0.11 4.50
N TYR A 258 14.92 -0.67 4.60
CA TYR A 258 13.55 -0.19 4.44
C TYR A 258 13.15 0.82 5.53
N LEU A 259 13.55 0.60 6.77
CA LEU A 259 13.35 1.58 7.84
C LEU A 259 14.08 2.90 7.54
N ILE A 260 15.31 2.85 7.05
CA ILE A 260 16.06 4.04 6.62
C ILE A 260 15.33 4.76 5.47
N TYR A 261 14.79 4.00 4.51
CA TYR A 261 13.98 4.53 3.42
C TYR A 261 12.77 5.29 3.94
N ALA A 262 11.99 4.70 4.85
CA ALA A 262 10.83 5.35 5.46
C ALA A 262 11.23 6.63 6.23
N LEU A 263 12.33 6.62 6.98
CA LEU A 263 12.84 7.79 7.68
C LEU A 263 13.22 8.93 6.73
N LEU A 264 13.85 8.61 5.60
CA LEU A 264 14.18 9.61 4.58
C LEU A 264 12.93 10.25 4.00
N TYR A 265 11.85 9.48 3.77
CA TYR A 265 10.56 10.06 3.36
C TYR A 265 10.03 11.05 4.38
N GLY A 266 10.04 10.70 5.67
CA GLY A 266 9.64 11.62 6.73
C GLY A 266 10.46 12.91 6.73
N ILE A 267 11.79 12.81 6.66
CA ILE A 267 12.70 13.97 6.66
C ILE A 267 12.46 14.88 5.46
N PHE A 268 12.39 14.31 4.24
CA PHE A 268 12.15 15.12 3.03
C PHE A 268 10.75 15.73 3.02
N THR A 269 9.75 15.08 3.62
CA THR A 269 8.43 15.67 3.79
C THR A 269 8.48 16.88 4.71
N VAL A 270 9.14 16.78 5.86
CA VAL A 270 9.35 17.94 6.76
C VAL A 270 10.01 19.11 6.00
N ILE A 271 11.10 18.83 5.28
CA ILE A 271 11.83 19.85 4.52
C ILE A 271 10.92 20.48 3.46
N THR A 272 10.16 19.68 2.70
CA THR A 272 9.25 20.17 1.65
C THR A 272 8.19 21.13 2.22
N VAL A 273 7.62 20.74 3.36
CA VAL A 273 6.57 21.52 4.03
C VAL A 273 7.12 22.83 4.60
N LEU A 274 8.30 22.78 5.27
CA LEU A 274 8.97 23.95 5.84
C LEU A 274 9.41 24.98 4.75
N LEU A 275 9.84 24.48 3.58
CA LEU A 275 10.19 25.35 2.46
C LEU A 275 8.97 25.95 1.75
N GLY A 276 7.76 25.59 2.13
CA GLY A 276 6.52 26.09 1.54
C GLY A 276 6.27 25.58 0.12
N PHE A 277 6.82 24.40 -0.23
CA PHE A 277 6.54 23.78 -1.53
C PHE A 277 5.24 22.98 -1.44
N ARG A 278 4.29 23.27 -2.35
CA ARG A 278 2.97 22.65 -2.37
C ARG A 278 2.66 22.10 -3.75
N ALA A 279 2.36 20.81 -3.79
CA ALA A 279 1.87 20.08 -4.94
C ALA A 279 0.88 19.02 -4.46
N GLY A 280 -0.09 18.68 -5.28
CA GLY A 280 -1.06 17.64 -4.99
C GLY A 280 -1.01 16.54 -6.05
N PHE A 281 -1.46 15.36 -5.69
CA PHE A 281 -1.66 14.29 -6.64
C PHE A 281 -3.13 13.83 -6.59
N SER A 282 -3.59 13.27 -7.70
CA SER A 282 -4.89 12.62 -7.78
C SER A 282 -4.76 11.11 -7.64
N PHE A 283 -3.63 10.57 -8.12
CA PHE A 283 -3.30 9.15 -8.05
C PHE A 283 -2.09 8.90 -7.15
N SER A 284 -0.92 9.46 -7.49
CA SER A 284 0.30 9.35 -6.69
C SER A 284 1.34 10.41 -7.10
N ALA A 285 2.39 10.61 -6.28
CA ALA A 285 3.35 11.70 -6.42
C ALA A 285 4.40 11.45 -7.52
N GLY A 286 3.96 11.27 -8.75
CA GLY A 286 4.79 11.16 -9.94
C GLY A 286 4.85 12.44 -10.79
N ALA A 287 5.66 12.41 -11.85
CA ALA A 287 5.83 13.55 -12.76
C ALA A 287 4.51 13.96 -13.43
N THR A 288 3.62 13.02 -13.71
CA THR A 288 2.30 13.29 -14.28
C THR A 288 1.46 14.16 -13.37
N ASP A 289 1.31 13.78 -12.11
CA ASP A 289 0.52 14.54 -11.14
C ASP A 289 1.19 15.88 -10.78
N LEU A 290 2.52 15.93 -10.74
CA LEU A 290 3.24 17.21 -10.56
C LEU A 290 2.89 18.21 -11.66
N LEU A 291 2.88 17.79 -12.93
CA LEU A 291 2.52 18.63 -14.06
C LEU A 291 1.07 19.12 -14.00
N PHE A 292 0.14 18.23 -13.63
CA PHE A 292 -1.28 18.58 -13.55
C PHE A 292 -1.61 19.44 -12.33
N SER A 293 -0.91 19.25 -11.21
CA SER A 293 -1.15 20.03 -10.00
C SER A 293 -0.48 21.40 -10.00
N ALA A 294 0.60 21.59 -10.77
CA ALA A 294 1.35 22.84 -10.79
C ALA A 294 0.53 24.12 -11.13
N PRO A 295 -0.48 24.09 -12.02
CA PRO A 295 -1.30 25.27 -12.32
C PRO A 295 -2.45 25.50 -11.33
N LEU A 296 -2.66 24.64 -10.34
CA LEU A 296 -3.78 24.75 -9.41
C LEU A 296 -3.59 25.90 -8.41
N PRO A 297 -4.68 26.55 -7.96
CA PRO A 297 -4.59 27.68 -7.02
C PRO A 297 -3.91 27.34 -5.70
N ALA A 298 -4.06 26.11 -5.21
CA ALA A 298 -3.44 25.64 -3.97
C ALA A 298 -1.93 25.31 -4.14
N ALA A 299 -1.43 25.22 -5.36
CA ALA A 299 -0.03 24.92 -5.64
C ALA A 299 0.87 26.13 -5.28
N GLN A 300 1.96 25.87 -4.58
CA GLN A 300 2.91 26.89 -4.18
C GLN A 300 4.34 26.43 -4.46
N ASN A 301 5.13 27.23 -5.15
CA ASN A 301 6.53 26.93 -5.45
C ASN A 301 6.76 25.49 -5.99
N THR A 302 5.81 24.95 -6.73
CA THR A 302 5.75 23.55 -7.14
C THR A 302 7.00 23.12 -7.90
N TRP A 303 7.53 23.99 -8.78
CA TRP A 303 8.72 23.70 -9.57
C TRP A 303 10.00 23.58 -8.73
N MET A 304 10.00 24.10 -7.50
CA MET A 304 11.12 23.96 -6.55
C MET A 304 11.21 22.53 -5.97
N ILE A 305 10.17 21.70 -6.19
CA ILE A 305 10.21 20.26 -5.88
C ILE A 305 11.25 19.54 -6.76
N LEU A 306 11.52 20.03 -7.98
CA LEU A 306 12.51 19.40 -8.87
C LEU A 306 13.95 19.51 -8.32
N PRO A 307 14.47 20.69 -7.96
CA PRO A 307 15.76 20.80 -7.27
C PRO A 307 15.82 19.97 -5.97
N LEU A 308 14.75 19.97 -5.19
CA LEU A 308 14.67 19.15 -3.98
C LEU A 308 14.68 17.65 -4.32
N GLY A 309 14.06 17.24 -5.42
CA GLY A 309 14.13 15.87 -5.94
C GLY A 309 15.55 15.47 -6.34
N ILE A 310 16.34 16.36 -6.91
CA ILE A 310 17.77 16.13 -7.19
C ILE A 310 18.54 15.94 -5.88
N ALA A 311 18.26 16.75 -4.86
CA ALA A 311 18.86 16.59 -3.54
C ALA A 311 18.46 15.24 -2.91
N ALA A 312 17.19 14.85 -3.02
CA ALA A 312 16.70 13.55 -2.57
C ALA A 312 17.41 12.40 -3.30
N PHE A 313 17.57 12.50 -4.63
CA PHE A 313 18.31 11.51 -5.42
C PHE A 313 19.74 11.30 -4.86
N ILE A 314 20.47 12.37 -4.61
CA ILE A 314 21.84 12.31 -4.10
C ILE A 314 21.86 11.69 -2.70
N VAL A 315 20.99 12.16 -1.80
CA VAL A 315 20.95 11.67 -0.41
C VAL A 315 20.56 10.19 -0.36
N PHE A 316 19.51 9.79 -1.05
CA PHE A 316 19.07 8.38 -1.09
C PHE A 316 20.19 7.50 -1.70
N TYR A 317 20.81 7.94 -2.80
CA TYR A 317 21.91 7.21 -3.41
C TYR A 317 23.07 6.99 -2.42
N LEU A 318 23.52 8.05 -1.76
CA LEU A 318 24.66 7.98 -0.83
C LEU A 318 24.34 7.13 0.39
N VAL A 319 23.17 7.34 1.01
CA VAL A 319 22.74 6.60 2.20
C VAL A 319 22.53 5.12 1.88
N PHE A 320 21.86 4.80 0.79
CA PHE A 320 21.64 3.41 0.37
C PHE A 320 22.97 2.73 0.03
N ARG A 321 23.81 3.36 -0.77
CA ARG A 321 25.12 2.81 -1.11
C ARG A 321 25.97 2.56 0.13
N PHE A 322 26.01 3.52 1.06
CA PHE A 322 26.73 3.38 2.31
C PHE A 322 26.18 2.21 3.15
N ALA A 323 24.87 2.17 3.36
CA ALA A 323 24.23 1.12 4.16
C ALA A 323 24.44 -0.27 3.55
N ILE A 324 24.21 -0.42 2.24
CA ILE A 324 24.35 -1.70 1.54
C ILE A 324 25.79 -2.22 1.64
N VAL A 325 26.78 -1.36 1.42
CA VAL A 325 28.20 -1.77 1.45
C VAL A 325 28.68 -1.98 2.89
N LYS A 326 28.37 -1.06 3.81
CA LYS A 326 28.82 -1.10 5.20
C LYS A 326 28.28 -2.31 5.97
N PHE A 327 27.01 -2.62 5.78
CA PHE A 327 26.32 -3.70 6.49
C PHE A 327 26.15 -4.98 5.64
N ASN A 328 26.76 -5.00 4.44
CA ASN A 328 26.66 -6.10 3.48
C ASN A 328 25.21 -6.60 3.28
N LEU A 329 24.28 -5.65 3.09
CA LEU A 329 22.86 -5.96 3.00
C LEU A 329 22.53 -6.69 1.70
N LYS A 330 21.61 -7.63 1.80
CA LYS A 330 21.04 -8.33 0.64
C LYS A 330 20.01 -7.43 -0.03
N THR A 331 20.28 -7.07 -1.26
CA THR A 331 19.39 -6.28 -2.12
C THR A 331 19.33 -6.96 -3.50
N PRO A 332 18.42 -6.58 -4.38
CA PRO A 332 18.39 -7.15 -5.73
C PRO A 332 19.76 -7.17 -6.41
N GLY A 333 20.20 -8.34 -6.85
CA GLY A 333 21.54 -8.57 -7.40
C GLY A 333 22.66 -8.79 -6.37
N ARG A 334 22.34 -8.86 -5.06
CA ARG A 334 23.25 -9.25 -3.97
C ARG A 334 22.77 -10.46 -3.17
N GLU A 335 21.77 -11.15 -3.67
CA GLU A 335 21.23 -12.39 -3.10
C GLU A 335 22.26 -13.50 -3.09
N ASP A 336 22.08 -14.50 -2.21
CA ASP A 336 22.94 -15.69 -2.18
C ASP A 336 22.69 -16.55 -3.43
N ASP A 337 23.70 -17.33 -3.83
CA ASP A 337 23.65 -18.11 -5.07
C ASP A 337 22.66 -19.29 -4.99
N ASP A 338 22.36 -19.76 -3.76
CA ASP A 338 21.39 -20.84 -3.50
C ASP A 338 19.94 -20.44 -3.86
N VAL A 339 19.56 -19.20 -3.49
CA VAL A 339 18.23 -18.64 -3.81
C VAL A 339 18.06 -18.45 -5.31
N GLU A 340 19.15 -18.15 -6.03
CA GLU A 340 19.11 -17.98 -7.49
C GLU A 340 19.07 -19.30 -8.23
N ALA A 341 19.74 -20.32 -7.70
CA ALA A 341 19.64 -21.68 -8.26
C ALA A 341 18.21 -22.22 -8.14
N GLU A 342 17.52 -21.91 -7.04
CA GLU A 342 16.12 -22.26 -6.83
C GLU A 342 15.19 -21.50 -7.78
N LYS A 343 15.37 -20.16 -7.91
CA LYS A 343 14.64 -19.34 -8.89
C LYS A 343 14.88 -19.78 -10.33
N ALA A 344 16.13 -20.09 -10.68
CA ALA A 344 16.50 -20.56 -12.01
C ALA A 344 15.93 -21.96 -12.32
N ALA A 345 15.91 -22.84 -11.33
CA ALA A 345 15.31 -24.16 -11.46
C ALA A 345 13.79 -24.10 -11.68
N VAL A 346 13.12 -23.17 -10.98
CA VAL A 346 11.68 -22.90 -11.12
C VAL A 346 11.38 -22.32 -12.52
N LEU A 347 12.17 -21.34 -12.98
CA LEU A 347 12.00 -20.73 -14.31
C LEU A 347 12.32 -21.70 -15.46
N ALA A 348 13.25 -22.66 -15.25
CA ALA A 348 13.61 -23.66 -16.26
C ALA A 348 12.56 -24.78 -16.37
N ASN A 349 11.70 -24.93 -15.40
CA ASN A 349 10.73 -26.03 -15.35
C ASN A 349 9.43 -25.72 -16.13
N ASP A 350 9.32 -24.58 -16.81
CA ASP A 350 8.14 -24.09 -17.55
C ASP A 350 6.80 -24.17 -16.74
N ASP A 351 6.90 -24.37 -15.44
CA ASP A 351 5.75 -24.47 -14.55
C ASP A 351 5.44 -23.10 -13.94
N PHE A 352 4.61 -22.32 -14.64
CA PHE A 352 4.17 -21.00 -14.23
C PHE A 352 3.54 -20.99 -12.82
N THR A 353 3.10 -22.14 -12.30
CA THR A 353 2.54 -22.25 -10.95
C THR A 353 3.60 -22.05 -9.86
N GLN A 354 4.85 -22.43 -10.12
CA GLN A 354 5.96 -22.25 -9.18
C GLN A 354 6.60 -20.85 -9.27
N VAL A 355 6.57 -20.20 -10.44
CA VAL A 355 7.11 -18.85 -10.64
C VAL A 355 6.36 -17.83 -9.75
N ALA A 356 5.06 -17.96 -9.63
CA ALA A 356 4.24 -17.06 -8.82
C ALA A 356 4.43 -17.24 -7.30
N SER A 357 4.99 -18.36 -6.84
CA SER A 357 5.31 -18.57 -5.43
C SER A 357 6.60 -17.89 -4.97
N ILE A 358 7.39 -17.35 -5.91
CA ILE A 358 8.71 -16.73 -5.64
C ILE A 358 8.63 -15.20 -5.79
N VAL A 359 7.57 -14.67 -6.43
CA VAL A 359 7.26 -13.24 -6.55
C VAL A 359 6.31 -12.81 -5.44
#